data_3b2b72a68df345ac4fdaa3f070dd4840
#
_entry.id   3b2b72a68df345ac4fdaa3f070dd4840
#
_cell.length_a   1.000
_cell.length_b   1.000
_cell.length_c   1.000
_cell.angle_alpha   90.00
_cell.angle_beta   90.00
_cell.angle_gamma   90.00
#
_symmetry.space_group_name_H-M   'P 1'
#
loop_
_entity.id
_entity.type
_entity.pdbx_description
1 polymer ?
#
loop_
_entity_poly.entity_id
_entity_poly.type
_entity_poly.pdbx_seq_one_letter_code
_entity_poly.pdbx_strand_id
1 'polypeptide(L)'
;MLETIEQSKLAQEARARGERREILVGDSKTVYWFYPAEFGSDDKSALVMIHGYRGNHHGLEAIAGALRNSDVYIPDLPGFGSSQPLKAAHAIADYATWLNGFIEALELTRKPHLLGHSFGSIVVSAYAAEFDGIESLILENPVSSPALGGPRAAATAATRSFFWLAKVLPETLGVGLLKSWPMVRGMSIVMTKSRDKQLRRWIHEQHDQNFNDFFSRTVALQAYAASISHCVGDFSSAFKRPVLMLIGQRDDITSVSEQNRLFESLTVSGSK
;
A
#
# COMPACT_ATOMS: atom_id res chain seq x y z
N MET A 1 24.12 13.53 -19.40
CA MET A 1 22.71 13.13 -19.24
C MET A 1 22.70 11.90 -18.36
N LEU A 2 22.08 11.95 -17.17
CA LEU A 2 21.96 10.76 -16.32
C LEU A 2 21.07 9.76 -17.06
N GLU A 3 21.53 8.52 -17.24
CA GLU A 3 20.68 7.46 -17.79
C GLU A 3 19.42 7.31 -16.93
N THR A 4 18.28 7.33 -17.58
CA THR A 4 16.99 7.14 -16.89
C THR A 4 16.91 5.68 -16.44
N ILE A 5 16.72 5.44 -15.16
CA ILE A 5 16.58 4.08 -14.61
C ILE A 5 15.27 3.44 -15.10
N GLU A 6 15.26 2.12 -15.18
CA GLU A 6 14.12 1.35 -15.69
C GLU A 6 12.82 1.65 -14.94
N GLN A 7 12.85 1.68 -13.59
CA GLN A 7 11.69 2.00 -12.76
C GLN A 7 11.10 3.37 -13.06
N SER A 8 11.96 4.37 -13.33
CA SER A 8 11.51 5.71 -13.72
C SER A 8 10.85 5.71 -15.11
N LYS A 9 11.37 4.91 -16.05
CA LYS A 9 10.75 4.75 -17.38
C LYS A 9 9.39 4.09 -17.27
N LEU A 10 9.29 2.98 -16.53
CA LEU A 10 8.03 2.27 -16.30
C LEU A 10 6.97 3.17 -15.65
N ALA A 11 7.36 3.95 -14.63
CA ALA A 11 6.45 4.92 -14.01
C ALA A 11 6.01 6.00 -15.00
N GLN A 12 6.88 6.51 -15.88
CA GLN A 12 6.53 7.47 -16.92
C GLN A 12 5.59 6.88 -17.97
N GLU A 13 5.82 5.65 -18.39
CA GLU A 13 4.96 4.90 -19.32
C GLU A 13 3.56 4.69 -18.70
N ALA A 14 3.49 4.32 -17.42
CA ALA A 14 2.22 4.23 -16.70
C ALA A 14 1.50 5.58 -16.72
N ARG A 15 2.16 6.67 -16.32
CA ARG A 15 1.56 8.02 -16.30
C ARG A 15 1.05 8.45 -17.68
N ALA A 16 1.74 8.10 -18.75
CA ALA A 16 1.33 8.47 -20.11
C ALA A 16 0.00 7.83 -20.54
N ARG A 17 -0.35 6.65 -19.99
CA ARG A 17 -1.60 5.93 -20.29
C ARG A 17 -2.61 5.95 -19.16
N GLY A 18 -2.22 6.43 -17.98
CA GLY A 18 -3.06 6.46 -16.79
C GLY A 18 -4.18 7.48 -16.89
N GLU A 19 -5.38 7.06 -16.55
CA GLU A 19 -6.58 7.90 -16.49
C GLU A 19 -6.97 8.14 -15.03
N ARG A 20 -6.99 9.39 -14.61
CA ARG A 20 -7.53 9.75 -13.30
C ARG A 20 -9.05 9.66 -13.33
N ARG A 21 -9.62 8.88 -12.44
CA ARG A 21 -11.06 8.67 -12.29
C ARG A 21 -11.49 8.90 -10.85
N GLU A 22 -12.79 9.10 -10.65
CA GLU A 22 -13.41 9.30 -9.34
C GLU A 22 -14.63 8.41 -9.21
N ILE A 23 -14.83 7.86 -8.01
CA ILE A 23 -15.98 7.02 -7.69
C ILE A 23 -16.42 7.28 -6.24
N LEU A 24 -17.71 7.20 -5.98
CA LEU A 24 -18.23 7.30 -4.62
C LEU A 24 -18.31 5.90 -4.01
N VAL A 25 -17.63 5.69 -2.89
CA VAL A 25 -17.66 4.44 -2.12
C VAL A 25 -18.27 4.75 -0.74
N GLY A 26 -19.49 4.32 -0.54
CA GLY A 26 -20.28 4.79 0.60
C GLY A 26 -20.43 6.31 0.56
N ASP A 27 -19.93 7.01 1.58
CA ASP A 27 -19.94 8.48 1.62
C ASP A 27 -18.56 9.10 1.33
N SER A 28 -17.53 8.30 0.95
CA SER A 28 -16.19 8.79 0.65
C SER A 28 -15.96 8.83 -0.85
N LYS A 29 -15.55 10.01 -1.34
CA LYS A 29 -15.10 10.16 -2.71
C LYS A 29 -13.71 9.59 -2.85
N THR A 30 -13.60 8.48 -3.57
CA THR A 30 -12.36 7.80 -3.87
C THR A 30 -11.84 8.26 -5.23
N VAL A 31 -10.59 8.68 -5.28
CA VAL A 31 -9.86 8.95 -6.52
C VAL A 31 -8.97 7.73 -6.81
N TYR A 32 -9.00 7.29 -8.06
CA TYR A 32 -8.16 6.20 -8.51
C TYR A 32 -7.61 6.44 -9.92
N TRP A 33 -6.54 5.77 -10.25
CA TRP A 33 -5.95 5.76 -11.57
C TRP A 33 -6.21 4.43 -12.24
N PHE A 34 -6.76 4.51 -13.43
CA PHE A 34 -7.00 3.38 -14.31
C PHE A 34 -5.91 3.35 -15.39
N TYR A 35 -5.23 2.23 -15.50
CA TYR A 35 -4.20 1.99 -16.50
C TYR A 35 -4.71 0.88 -17.42
N PRO A 36 -5.24 1.21 -18.61
CA PRO A 36 -5.78 0.21 -19.51
C PRO A 36 -4.68 -0.72 -20.02
N ALA A 37 -5.04 -1.98 -20.24
CA ALA A 37 -4.17 -2.93 -20.92
C ALA A 37 -3.93 -2.48 -22.37
N GLU A 38 -2.69 -2.52 -22.81
CA GLU A 38 -2.30 -2.19 -24.19
C GLU A 38 -2.37 -3.42 -25.11
N PHE A 39 -2.17 -4.60 -24.55
CA PHE A 39 -2.16 -5.87 -25.27
C PHE A 39 -3.09 -6.87 -24.57
N GLY A 40 -3.58 -7.83 -25.32
CA GLY A 40 -4.42 -8.92 -24.78
C GLY A 40 -5.77 -9.03 -25.49
N SER A 41 -6.50 -10.09 -25.16
CA SER A 41 -7.87 -10.35 -25.65
C SER A 41 -8.90 -9.54 -24.86
N ASP A 42 -10.15 -9.54 -25.32
CA ASP A 42 -11.29 -8.91 -24.59
C ASP A 42 -11.55 -9.51 -23.20
N ASP A 43 -10.96 -10.68 -22.91
CA ASP A 43 -11.02 -11.38 -21.62
C ASP A 43 -9.82 -11.01 -20.71
N LYS A 44 -9.62 -9.72 -20.47
CA LYS A 44 -8.52 -9.20 -19.65
C LYS A 44 -8.79 -9.41 -18.17
N SER A 45 -7.77 -9.85 -17.45
CA SER A 45 -7.81 -9.85 -15.98
C SER A 45 -7.60 -8.43 -15.45
N ALA A 46 -8.41 -8.03 -14.47
CA ALA A 46 -8.22 -6.78 -13.75
C ALA A 46 -7.30 -7.01 -12.55
N LEU A 47 -6.45 -6.01 -12.25
CA LEU A 47 -5.63 -5.96 -11.04
C LEU A 47 -5.95 -4.69 -10.25
N VAL A 48 -6.40 -4.85 -9.03
CA VAL A 48 -6.55 -3.73 -8.07
C VAL A 48 -5.32 -3.72 -7.17
N MET A 49 -4.65 -2.57 -7.04
CA MET A 49 -3.42 -2.44 -6.24
C MET A 49 -3.59 -1.40 -5.13
N ILE A 50 -3.28 -1.79 -3.89
CA ILE A 50 -3.42 -0.98 -2.68
C ILE A 50 -2.04 -0.59 -2.15
N HIS A 51 -1.80 0.71 -2.04
CA HIS A 51 -0.51 1.27 -1.62
C HIS A 51 -0.25 1.19 -0.11
N GLY A 52 1.00 1.46 0.28
CA GLY A 52 1.45 1.47 1.66
C GLY A 52 1.03 2.72 2.45
N TYR A 53 1.27 2.68 3.77
CA TYR A 53 1.02 3.82 4.67
C TYR A 53 1.75 5.08 4.19
N ARG A 54 1.04 6.21 4.18
CA ARG A 54 1.48 7.53 3.69
C ARG A 54 1.85 7.58 2.20
N GLY A 55 1.66 6.49 1.46
CA GLY A 55 1.80 6.47 0.02
C GLY A 55 0.54 6.97 -0.69
N ASN A 56 0.61 6.92 -2.00
CA ASN A 56 -0.48 7.09 -2.94
C ASN A 56 -0.20 6.23 -4.18
N HIS A 57 -1.02 6.33 -5.22
CA HIS A 57 -0.87 5.57 -6.47
C HIS A 57 0.53 5.66 -7.11
N HIS A 58 1.25 6.79 -6.95
CA HIS A 58 2.59 6.95 -7.53
C HIS A 58 3.59 5.90 -7.06
N GLY A 59 3.43 5.37 -5.84
CA GLY A 59 4.29 4.30 -5.32
C GLY A 59 4.19 2.98 -6.08
N LEU A 60 3.10 2.77 -6.83
CA LEU A 60 2.82 1.54 -7.58
C LEU A 60 2.89 1.72 -9.11
N GLU A 61 3.15 2.93 -9.61
CA GLU A 61 3.16 3.22 -11.06
C GLU A 61 4.21 2.42 -11.83
N ALA A 62 5.38 2.16 -11.25
CA ALA A 62 6.40 1.36 -11.92
C ALA A 62 5.91 -0.08 -12.15
N ILE A 63 5.12 -0.64 -11.23
CA ILE A 63 4.48 -1.94 -11.39
C ILE A 63 3.42 -1.87 -12.48
N ALA A 64 2.55 -0.85 -12.43
CA ALA A 64 1.54 -0.63 -13.46
C ALA A 64 2.16 -0.50 -14.86
N GLY A 65 3.30 0.20 -14.97
CA GLY A 65 4.03 0.36 -16.23
C GLY A 65 4.55 -0.96 -16.81
N ALA A 66 4.94 -1.90 -15.96
CA ALA A 66 5.37 -3.22 -16.37
C ALA A 66 4.21 -4.15 -16.78
N LEU A 67 2.99 -3.90 -16.26
CA LEU A 67 1.81 -4.74 -16.46
C LEU A 67 0.95 -4.21 -17.62
N ARG A 68 1.38 -4.50 -18.85
CA ARG A 68 0.73 -3.99 -20.07
C ARG A 68 -0.38 -4.90 -20.62
N ASN A 69 -0.54 -6.10 -20.04
CA ASN A 69 -1.53 -7.09 -20.48
C ASN A 69 -2.77 -7.17 -19.56
N SER A 70 -2.84 -6.32 -18.54
CA SER A 70 -3.92 -6.30 -17.56
C SER A 70 -4.45 -4.88 -17.37
N ASP A 71 -5.73 -4.75 -17.14
CA ASP A 71 -6.32 -3.52 -16.66
C ASP A 71 -5.95 -3.32 -15.19
N VAL A 72 -5.29 -2.19 -14.87
CA VAL A 72 -4.80 -1.93 -13.52
C VAL A 72 -5.54 -0.76 -12.90
N TYR A 73 -6.02 -0.93 -11.67
CA TYR A 73 -6.75 0.07 -10.89
C TYR A 73 -5.98 0.35 -9.61
N ILE A 74 -5.56 1.59 -9.40
CA ILE A 74 -4.83 2.01 -8.21
C ILE A 74 -5.58 3.13 -7.52
N PRO A 75 -6.44 2.85 -6.53
CA PRO A 75 -7.05 3.90 -5.72
C PRO A 75 -6.03 4.49 -4.75
N ASP A 76 -6.13 5.78 -4.50
CA ASP A 76 -5.58 6.36 -3.28
C ASP A 76 -6.45 5.92 -2.10
N LEU A 77 -5.85 5.36 -1.06
CA LEU A 77 -6.56 4.97 0.17
C LEU A 77 -7.31 6.16 0.76
N PRO A 78 -8.50 5.96 1.34
CA PRO A 78 -9.23 7.04 1.99
C PRO A 78 -8.38 7.85 2.96
N GLY A 79 -8.37 9.15 2.74
CA GLY A 79 -7.58 10.11 3.52
C GLY A 79 -6.13 10.27 3.10
N PHE A 80 -5.70 9.62 2.01
CA PHE A 80 -4.38 9.78 1.39
C PHE A 80 -4.53 10.21 -0.07
N GLY A 81 -3.45 10.83 -0.61
CA GLY A 81 -3.44 11.32 -1.98
C GLY A 81 -4.64 12.24 -2.26
N SER A 82 -5.38 11.92 -3.31
CA SER A 82 -6.54 12.71 -3.74
C SER A 82 -7.88 12.21 -3.20
N SER A 83 -7.90 11.10 -2.44
CA SER A 83 -9.13 10.51 -1.88
C SER A 83 -9.58 11.20 -0.60
N GLN A 84 -10.90 11.40 -0.46
CA GLN A 84 -11.46 11.91 0.78
C GLN A 84 -11.34 10.89 1.92
N PRO A 85 -11.27 11.33 3.18
CA PRO A 85 -11.25 10.43 4.32
C PRO A 85 -12.59 9.71 4.48
N LEU A 86 -12.56 8.56 5.15
CA LEU A 86 -13.76 7.91 5.64
C LEU A 86 -14.42 8.81 6.71
N LYS A 87 -15.74 8.80 6.79
CA LYS A 87 -16.46 9.42 7.92
C LYS A 87 -16.30 8.61 9.20
N ALA A 88 -16.14 7.29 9.07
CA ALA A 88 -15.78 6.40 10.15
C ALA A 88 -14.30 6.57 10.55
N ALA A 89 -13.81 5.76 11.47
CA ALA A 89 -12.39 5.69 11.79
C ALA A 89 -11.59 5.09 10.60
N HIS A 90 -10.28 5.22 10.65
CA HIS A 90 -9.37 4.63 9.68
C HIS A 90 -8.73 3.36 10.27
N ALA A 91 -9.57 2.45 10.81
CA ALA A 91 -9.15 1.13 11.27
C ALA A 91 -9.04 0.14 10.08
N ILE A 92 -8.38 -1.00 10.28
CA ILE A 92 -8.21 -2.00 9.21
C ILE A 92 -9.56 -2.50 8.70
N ALA A 93 -10.55 -2.73 9.59
CA ALA A 93 -11.88 -3.17 9.18
C ALA A 93 -12.62 -2.11 8.32
N ASP A 94 -12.44 -0.81 8.64
CA ASP A 94 -13.05 0.26 7.85
C ASP A 94 -12.43 0.33 6.44
N TYR A 95 -11.11 0.15 6.33
CA TYR A 95 -10.44 0.05 5.02
C TYR A 95 -10.86 -1.20 4.24
N ALA A 96 -11.04 -2.35 4.92
CA ALA A 96 -11.50 -3.58 4.25
C ALA A 96 -12.93 -3.43 3.71
N THR A 97 -13.83 -2.84 4.49
CA THR A 97 -15.20 -2.53 4.08
C THR A 97 -15.23 -1.54 2.91
N TRP A 98 -14.42 -0.47 2.99
CA TRP A 98 -14.26 0.48 1.88
C TRP A 98 -13.75 -0.22 0.62
N LEU A 99 -12.75 -1.10 0.73
CA LEU A 99 -12.19 -1.82 -0.41
C LEU A 99 -13.23 -2.73 -1.08
N ASN A 100 -14.10 -3.36 -0.29
CA ASN A 100 -15.22 -4.13 -0.83
C ASN A 100 -16.16 -3.24 -1.66
N GLY A 101 -16.57 -2.11 -1.11
CA GLY A 101 -17.40 -1.15 -1.84
C GLY A 101 -16.71 -0.58 -3.08
N PHE A 102 -15.38 -0.37 -3.04
CA PHE A 102 -14.62 0.07 -4.20
C PHE A 102 -14.61 -0.99 -5.31
N ILE A 103 -14.33 -2.25 -4.99
CA ILE A 103 -14.32 -3.35 -5.97
C ILE A 103 -15.72 -3.54 -6.57
N GLU A 104 -16.76 -3.51 -5.77
CA GLU A 104 -18.16 -3.59 -6.25
C GLU A 104 -18.51 -2.44 -7.19
N ALA A 105 -18.12 -1.21 -6.84
CA ALA A 105 -18.41 -0.02 -7.63
C ALA A 105 -17.63 0.07 -8.95
N LEU A 106 -16.57 -0.72 -9.14
CA LEU A 106 -15.88 -0.85 -10.43
C LEU A 106 -16.70 -1.64 -11.46
N GLU A 107 -17.74 -2.39 -11.05
CA GLU A 107 -18.61 -3.18 -11.91
C GLU A 107 -17.84 -4.08 -12.89
N LEU A 108 -16.76 -4.70 -12.40
CA LEU A 108 -15.91 -5.57 -13.21
C LEU A 108 -16.65 -6.84 -13.65
N THR A 109 -16.48 -7.25 -14.89
CA THR A 109 -17.12 -8.46 -15.43
C THR A 109 -16.58 -9.75 -14.81
N ARG A 110 -15.36 -9.71 -14.26
CA ARG A 110 -14.71 -10.83 -13.56
C ARG A 110 -14.10 -10.35 -12.24
N LYS A 111 -13.94 -11.28 -11.30
CA LYS A 111 -13.23 -10.99 -10.05
C LYS A 111 -11.80 -10.54 -10.34
N PRO A 112 -11.32 -9.42 -9.77
CA PRO A 112 -9.97 -8.96 -10.00
C PRO A 112 -8.94 -9.76 -9.18
N HIS A 113 -7.69 -9.72 -9.60
CA HIS A 113 -6.57 -9.98 -8.71
C HIS A 113 -6.40 -8.77 -7.78
N LEU A 114 -6.00 -9.00 -6.54
CA LEU A 114 -5.84 -7.94 -5.55
C LEU A 114 -4.42 -7.92 -5.02
N LEU A 115 -3.71 -6.80 -5.20
CA LEU A 115 -2.34 -6.61 -4.69
C LEU A 115 -2.35 -5.62 -3.53
N GLY A 116 -1.65 -5.95 -2.44
CA GLY A 116 -1.38 -5.03 -1.34
C GLY A 116 0.12 -4.90 -1.08
N HIS A 117 0.61 -3.65 -1.08
CA HIS A 117 1.98 -3.31 -0.76
C HIS A 117 2.09 -2.80 0.69
N SER A 118 3.01 -3.36 1.49
CA SER A 118 3.31 -2.91 2.86
C SER A 118 2.02 -2.81 3.71
N PHE A 119 1.63 -1.63 4.22
CA PHE A 119 0.34 -1.42 4.90
C PHE A 119 -0.87 -1.90 4.09
N GLY A 120 -0.84 -1.69 2.76
CA GLY A 120 -1.86 -2.20 1.86
C GLY A 120 -2.00 -3.72 1.95
N SER A 121 -0.92 -4.46 2.29
CA SER A 121 -1.00 -5.91 2.49
C SER A 121 -1.89 -6.31 3.67
N ILE A 122 -1.93 -5.50 4.74
CA ILE A 122 -2.83 -5.73 5.87
C ILE A 122 -4.28 -5.48 5.43
N VAL A 123 -4.52 -4.38 4.71
CA VAL A 123 -5.87 -4.01 4.22
C VAL A 123 -6.44 -5.10 3.31
N VAL A 124 -5.66 -5.55 2.31
CA VAL A 124 -6.13 -6.60 1.37
C VAL A 124 -6.28 -7.96 2.05
N SER A 125 -5.50 -8.21 3.10
CA SER A 125 -5.62 -9.44 3.90
C SER A 125 -6.89 -9.45 4.75
N ALA A 126 -7.22 -8.35 5.40
CA ALA A 126 -8.49 -8.19 6.12
C ALA A 126 -9.69 -8.34 5.15
N TYR A 127 -9.61 -7.72 3.97
CA TYR A 127 -10.58 -7.92 2.91
C TYR A 127 -10.73 -9.40 2.53
N ALA A 128 -9.62 -10.09 2.23
CA ALA A 128 -9.66 -11.49 1.78
C ALA A 128 -10.14 -12.49 2.86
N ALA A 129 -10.06 -12.12 4.13
CA ALA A 129 -10.61 -12.92 5.23
C ALA A 129 -12.14 -12.79 5.34
N GLU A 130 -12.70 -11.64 5.02
CA GLU A 130 -14.12 -11.34 5.20
C GLU A 130 -14.91 -11.49 3.90
N PHE A 131 -14.38 -11.04 2.77
CA PHE A 131 -15.04 -10.98 1.48
C PHE A 131 -14.46 -12.00 0.48
N ASP A 132 -15.23 -12.37 -0.54
CA ASP A 132 -14.84 -13.34 -1.59
C ASP A 132 -14.91 -12.72 -3.01
N GLY A 133 -14.68 -11.42 -3.13
CA GLY A 133 -14.79 -10.66 -4.38
C GLY A 133 -13.54 -10.67 -5.28
N ILE A 134 -12.55 -11.55 -5.03
CA ILE A 134 -11.27 -11.58 -5.77
C ILE A 134 -10.95 -12.97 -6.34
N GLU A 135 -10.09 -13.00 -7.36
CA GLU A 135 -9.57 -14.24 -7.97
C GLU A 135 -8.33 -14.76 -7.23
N SER A 136 -7.39 -13.87 -6.90
CA SER A 136 -6.18 -14.20 -6.13
C SER A 136 -5.70 -12.99 -5.34
N LEU A 137 -4.85 -13.27 -4.34
CA LEU A 137 -4.23 -12.27 -3.48
C LEU A 137 -2.72 -12.19 -3.78
N ILE A 138 -2.20 -10.97 -3.93
CA ILE A 138 -0.78 -10.70 -4.13
C ILE A 138 -0.30 -9.82 -2.99
N LEU A 139 0.67 -10.29 -2.24
CA LEU A 139 1.24 -9.61 -1.08
C LEU A 139 2.67 -9.18 -1.40
N GLU A 140 2.87 -7.89 -1.60
CA GLU A 140 4.19 -7.32 -1.89
C GLU A 140 4.79 -6.71 -0.64
N ASN A 141 5.95 -7.22 -0.21
CA ASN A 141 6.62 -6.86 1.04
C ASN A 141 5.62 -6.78 2.21
N PRO A 142 4.88 -7.89 2.49
CA PRO A 142 3.79 -7.87 3.47
C PRO A 142 4.30 -7.62 4.89
N VAL A 143 3.48 -6.94 5.69
CA VAL A 143 3.67 -6.85 7.13
C VAL A 143 3.28 -8.20 7.76
N SER A 144 4.23 -9.14 7.82
CA SER A 144 3.96 -10.54 8.18
C SER A 144 3.87 -10.78 9.68
N SER A 145 4.39 -9.89 10.52
CA SER A 145 4.39 -10.01 11.97
C SER A 145 4.07 -8.67 12.65
N PRO A 146 3.54 -8.71 13.90
CA PRO A 146 3.21 -7.49 14.63
C PRO A 146 4.42 -6.57 14.83
N ALA A 147 4.25 -5.28 14.57
CA ALA A 147 5.31 -4.27 14.71
C ALA A 147 5.77 -4.04 16.16
N LEU A 148 5.00 -4.49 17.15
CA LEU A 148 5.22 -4.23 18.58
C LEU A 148 6.09 -5.29 19.27
N GLY A 149 6.55 -6.33 18.57
CA GLY A 149 7.34 -7.43 19.13
C GLY A 149 8.72 -7.56 18.50
N GLY A 150 9.62 -8.28 19.22
CA GLY A 150 10.91 -8.72 18.68
C GLY A 150 12.04 -7.68 18.70
N PRO A 151 13.11 -7.90 17.91
CA PRO A 151 14.36 -7.12 17.96
C PRO A 151 14.21 -5.63 17.62
N ARG A 152 13.08 -5.23 17.08
CA ARG A 152 12.77 -3.86 16.64
C ARG A 152 11.99 -3.03 17.66
N ALA A 153 11.73 -3.55 18.84
CA ALA A 153 10.94 -2.89 19.87
C ALA A 153 11.42 -1.45 20.18
N ALA A 154 12.75 -1.20 20.17
CA ALA A 154 13.31 0.12 20.40
C ALA A 154 13.00 1.10 19.26
N ALA A 155 13.13 0.69 18.00
CA ALA A 155 12.78 1.52 16.84
C ALA A 155 11.27 1.79 16.80
N THR A 156 10.46 0.79 17.11
CA THR A 156 9.01 0.94 17.23
C THR A 156 8.63 1.91 18.36
N ALA A 157 9.32 1.84 19.51
CA ALA A 157 9.09 2.77 20.62
C ALA A 157 9.42 4.23 20.23
N ALA A 158 10.54 4.46 19.53
CA ALA A 158 10.90 5.77 19.03
C ALA A 158 9.85 6.33 18.04
N THR A 159 9.39 5.48 17.13
CA THR A 159 8.33 5.83 16.16
C THR A 159 7.02 6.14 16.88
N ARG A 160 6.62 5.35 17.86
CA ARG A 160 5.43 5.61 18.69
C ARG A 160 5.53 6.94 19.44
N SER A 161 6.69 7.24 20.02
CA SER A 161 6.92 8.52 20.71
C SER A 161 6.81 9.71 19.77
N PHE A 162 7.31 9.57 18.53
CA PHE A 162 7.17 10.59 17.48
C PHE A 162 5.69 10.83 17.14
N PHE A 163 4.90 9.78 16.88
CA PHE A 163 3.47 9.91 16.59
C PHE A 163 2.67 10.41 17.79
N TRP A 164 3.05 10.00 19.03
CA TRP A 164 2.46 10.53 20.23
C TRP A 164 2.71 12.03 20.37
N LEU A 165 3.95 12.48 20.11
CA LEU A 165 4.29 13.91 20.13
C LEU A 165 3.47 14.67 19.07
N ALA A 166 3.35 14.15 17.86
CA ALA A 166 2.50 14.74 16.82
C ALA A 166 1.03 14.84 17.25
N LYS A 167 0.53 13.90 18.08
CA LYS A 167 -0.84 13.88 18.59
C LYS A 167 -1.08 14.94 19.66
N VAL A 168 -0.13 15.15 20.60
CA VAL A 168 -0.32 16.04 21.75
C VAL A 168 0.02 17.51 21.48
N LEU A 169 0.81 17.79 20.46
CA LEU A 169 1.12 19.15 20.02
C LEU A 169 -0.15 19.87 19.49
N PRO A 170 -0.17 21.21 19.51
CA PRO A 170 -1.17 21.98 18.75
C PRO A 170 -1.26 21.49 17.30
N GLU A 171 -2.46 21.58 16.68
CA GLU A 171 -2.74 20.99 15.35
C GLU A 171 -1.68 21.34 14.29
N THR A 172 -1.38 22.64 14.17
CA THR A 172 -0.41 23.15 13.19
C THR A 172 0.99 22.59 13.37
N LEU A 173 1.45 22.51 14.64
CA LEU A 173 2.77 21.96 14.98
C LEU A 173 2.82 20.46 14.80
N GLY A 174 1.74 19.73 15.16
CA GLY A 174 1.64 18.29 14.97
C GLY A 174 1.63 17.90 13.49
N VAL A 175 0.87 18.63 12.67
CA VAL A 175 0.89 18.44 11.19
C VAL A 175 2.27 18.81 10.63
N GLY A 176 2.86 19.93 11.04
CA GLY A 176 4.20 20.34 10.62
C GLY A 176 5.26 19.28 10.96
N LEU A 177 5.17 18.66 12.15
CA LEU A 177 6.06 17.58 12.56
C LEU A 177 5.90 16.35 11.65
N LEU A 178 4.66 15.92 11.39
CA LEU A 178 4.37 14.78 10.51
C LEU A 178 4.84 15.02 9.07
N LYS A 179 4.71 16.25 8.55
CA LYS A 179 5.09 16.64 7.19
C LYS A 179 6.55 17.10 7.08
N SER A 180 7.31 17.05 8.17
CA SER A 180 8.67 17.57 8.17
C SER A 180 9.60 16.79 7.24
N TRP A 181 10.36 17.51 6.42
CA TRP A 181 11.33 16.89 5.49
C TRP A 181 12.35 15.98 6.18
N PRO A 182 12.92 16.31 7.36
CA PRO A 182 13.86 15.42 8.03
C PRO A 182 13.24 14.07 8.40
N MET A 183 11.96 14.06 8.77
CA MET A 183 11.22 12.84 9.08
C MET A 183 11.02 11.98 7.82
N VAL A 184 10.54 12.56 6.73
CA VAL A 184 10.33 11.86 5.47
C VAL A 184 11.67 11.32 4.93
N ARG A 185 12.71 12.16 4.94
CA ARG A 185 14.04 11.76 4.47
C ARG A 185 14.65 10.68 5.36
N GLY A 186 14.50 10.76 6.68
CA GLY A 186 14.96 9.73 7.62
C GLY A 186 14.29 8.38 7.35
N MET A 187 12.97 8.37 7.21
CA MET A 187 12.23 7.16 6.83
C MET A 187 12.69 6.62 5.48
N SER A 188 12.83 7.49 4.48
CA SER A 188 13.28 7.11 3.15
C SER A 188 14.67 6.44 3.17
N ILE A 189 15.60 6.96 3.97
CA ILE A 189 16.94 6.37 4.13
C ILE A 189 16.87 4.98 4.76
N VAL A 190 16.06 4.82 5.80
CA VAL A 190 15.89 3.52 6.49
C VAL A 190 15.26 2.49 5.56
N MET A 191 14.25 2.88 4.78
CA MET A 191 13.52 1.97 3.89
C MET A 191 14.29 1.61 2.61
N THR A 192 15.20 2.49 2.14
CA THR A 192 15.89 2.31 0.86
C THR A 192 17.14 1.45 1.02
N LYS A 193 17.11 0.20 0.58
CA LYS A 193 18.19 -0.78 0.72
C LYS A 193 19.06 -0.96 -0.52
N SER A 194 18.68 -0.37 -1.64
CA SER A 194 19.46 -0.45 -2.88
C SER A 194 20.85 0.15 -2.70
N ARG A 195 21.87 -0.47 -3.33
CA ARG A 195 23.23 0.09 -3.45
C ARG A 195 23.39 0.94 -4.70
N ASP A 196 22.48 0.85 -5.64
CA ASP A 196 22.46 1.67 -6.83
C ASP A 196 22.14 3.12 -6.48
N LYS A 197 23.05 4.04 -6.82
CA LYS A 197 22.93 5.45 -6.46
C LYS A 197 21.80 6.18 -7.20
N GLN A 198 21.52 5.77 -8.45
CA GLN A 198 20.48 6.39 -9.26
C GLN A 198 19.11 5.95 -8.77
N LEU A 199 18.92 4.65 -8.52
CA LEU A 199 17.70 4.09 -7.95
C LEU A 199 17.41 4.69 -6.57
N ARG A 200 18.43 4.80 -5.70
CA ARG A 200 18.28 5.44 -4.38
C ARG A 200 17.82 6.88 -4.48
N ARG A 201 18.41 7.65 -5.39
CA ARG A 201 18.03 9.06 -5.62
C ARG A 201 16.57 9.13 -6.04
N TRP A 202 16.18 8.34 -7.04
CA TRP A 202 14.81 8.29 -7.53
C TRP A 202 13.83 7.91 -6.41
N ILE A 203 14.11 6.87 -5.61
CA ILE A 203 13.27 6.48 -4.47
C ILE A 203 13.13 7.62 -3.47
N HIS A 204 14.22 8.29 -3.12
CA HIS A 204 14.17 9.43 -2.19
C HIS A 204 13.33 10.59 -2.74
N GLU A 205 13.45 10.89 -4.03
CA GLU A 205 12.63 11.91 -4.69
C GLU A 205 11.16 11.54 -4.69
N GLN A 206 10.81 10.27 -4.95
CA GLN A 206 9.44 9.79 -4.86
C GLN A 206 8.87 9.93 -3.43
N HIS A 207 9.65 9.58 -2.41
CA HIS A 207 9.21 9.74 -1.02
C HIS A 207 9.05 11.21 -0.62
N ASP A 208 9.99 12.08 -0.99
CA ASP A 208 9.90 13.51 -0.70
C ASP A 208 8.66 14.17 -1.33
N GLN A 209 8.27 13.72 -2.53
CA GLN A 209 7.14 14.26 -3.26
C GLN A 209 5.79 13.72 -2.76
N ASN A 210 5.73 12.45 -2.34
CA ASN A 210 4.46 11.75 -2.19
C ASN A 210 4.10 11.37 -0.74
N PHE A 211 5.07 11.31 0.22
CA PHE A 211 4.80 10.82 1.59
C PHE A 211 4.09 11.82 2.51
N ASN A 212 3.83 13.02 2.05
CA ASN A 212 3.17 14.07 2.83
C ASN A 212 1.73 14.35 2.42
N ASP A 213 1.19 13.53 1.53
CA ASP A 213 -0.12 13.72 0.95
C ASP A 213 -1.19 12.97 1.75
N PHE A 214 -1.50 13.47 2.95
CA PHE A 214 -2.58 12.97 3.80
C PHE A 214 -3.54 14.11 4.18
N PHE A 215 -4.82 13.78 4.31
CA PHE A 215 -5.91 14.74 4.48
C PHE A 215 -5.81 15.52 5.80
N SER A 216 -5.55 14.84 6.92
CA SER A 216 -5.48 15.46 8.25
C SER A 216 -4.55 14.71 9.19
N ARG A 217 -4.18 15.38 10.31
CA ARG A 217 -3.46 14.74 11.41
C ARG A 217 -4.19 13.51 11.94
N THR A 218 -5.50 13.61 12.10
CA THR A 218 -6.32 12.51 12.60
C THR A 218 -6.23 11.28 11.72
N VAL A 219 -6.36 11.44 10.40
CA VAL A 219 -6.20 10.35 9.41
C VAL A 219 -4.81 9.71 9.54
N ALA A 220 -3.75 10.52 9.51
CA ALA A 220 -2.38 10.00 9.60
C ALA A 220 -2.15 9.21 10.90
N LEU A 221 -2.68 9.68 12.03
CA LEU A 221 -2.54 9.01 13.33
C LEU A 221 -3.38 7.73 13.43
N GLN A 222 -4.61 7.73 12.91
CA GLN A 222 -5.47 6.54 12.91
C GLN A 222 -4.91 5.46 11.99
N ALA A 223 -4.51 5.80 10.78
CA ALA A 223 -3.90 4.85 9.86
C ALA A 223 -2.54 4.33 10.36
N TYR A 224 -1.75 5.16 11.07
CA TYR A 224 -0.56 4.69 11.78
C TYR A 224 -0.91 3.65 12.84
N ALA A 225 -1.89 3.95 13.70
CA ALA A 225 -2.34 3.00 14.71
C ALA A 225 -2.82 1.69 14.08
N ALA A 226 -3.58 1.75 12.98
CA ALA A 226 -4.00 0.60 12.21
C ALA A 226 -2.81 -0.22 11.68
N SER A 227 -1.77 0.47 11.15
CA SER A 227 -0.59 -0.19 10.55
C SER A 227 0.30 -0.94 11.55
N ILE A 228 0.23 -0.60 12.84
CA ILE A 228 1.02 -1.26 13.89
C ILE A 228 0.22 -2.23 14.77
N SER A 229 -1.11 -2.21 14.67
CA SER A 229 -2.01 -3.05 15.48
C SER A 229 -2.31 -4.40 14.84
N HIS A 230 -2.07 -4.55 13.54
CA HIS A 230 -2.38 -5.76 12.78
C HIS A 230 -1.22 -6.15 11.88
N CYS A 231 -1.23 -7.41 11.48
CA CYS A 231 -0.35 -7.97 10.45
C CYS A 231 -1.13 -8.95 9.55
N VAL A 232 -0.53 -9.35 8.44
CA VAL A 232 -1.14 -10.33 7.52
C VAL A 232 -1.45 -11.65 8.23
N GLY A 233 -0.60 -12.06 9.19
CA GLY A 233 -0.78 -13.29 9.96
C GLY A 233 -2.10 -13.34 10.73
N ASP A 234 -2.67 -12.20 11.13
CA ASP A 234 -3.96 -12.16 11.85
C ASP A 234 -5.13 -12.64 11.00
N PHE A 235 -4.99 -12.58 9.66
CA PHE A 235 -6.05 -12.86 8.68
C PHE A 235 -5.79 -14.12 7.85
N SER A 236 -4.56 -14.60 7.80
CA SER A 236 -4.09 -15.61 6.83
C SER A 236 -4.82 -16.95 6.92
N SER A 237 -5.30 -17.34 8.10
CA SER A 237 -6.06 -18.60 8.29
C SER A 237 -7.44 -18.60 7.62
N ALA A 238 -7.97 -17.42 7.30
CA ALA A 238 -9.28 -17.26 6.66
C ALA A 238 -9.19 -17.09 5.13
N PHE A 239 -8.00 -17.10 4.55
CA PHE A 239 -7.83 -16.96 3.10
C PHE A 239 -8.46 -18.13 2.35
N LYS A 240 -9.20 -17.82 1.29
CA LYS A 240 -9.89 -18.79 0.42
C LYS A 240 -9.31 -18.83 -1.00
N ARG A 241 -8.47 -17.87 -1.36
CA ARG A 241 -7.93 -17.69 -2.71
C ARG A 241 -6.42 -17.89 -2.72
N PRO A 242 -5.84 -18.33 -3.85
CA PRO A 242 -4.39 -18.48 -3.98
C PRO A 242 -3.66 -17.19 -3.63
N VAL A 243 -2.51 -17.31 -2.96
CA VAL A 243 -1.68 -16.20 -2.52
C VAL A 243 -0.34 -16.25 -3.21
N LEU A 244 0.06 -15.12 -3.83
CA LEU A 244 1.42 -14.89 -4.29
C LEU A 244 2.11 -13.93 -3.31
N MET A 245 3.25 -14.32 -2.75
CA MET A 245 4.08 -13.45 -1.92
C MET A 245 5.32 -12.99 -2.68
N LEU A 246 5.49 -11.68 -2.79
CA LEU A 246 6.68 -11.02 -3.35
C LEU A 246 7.45 -10.37 -2.21
N ILE A 247 8.64 -10.87 -1.91
CA ILE A 247 9.41 -10.47 -0.73
C ILE A 247 10.78 -9.90 -1.11
N GLY A 248 11.12 -8.77 -0.52
CA GLY A 248 12.46 -8.17 -0.65
C GLY A 248 13.47 -8.89 0.25
N GLN A 249 14.56 -9.40 -0.31
CA GLN A 249 15.63 -10.10 0.45
C GLN A 249 16.27 -9.23 1.55
N ARG A 250 16.14 -7.92 1.48
CA ARG A 250 16.74 -6.95 2.41
C ARG A 250 15.68 -6.06 3.06
N ASP A 251 14.48 -6.58 3.23
CA ASP A 251 13.43 -5.88 3.96
C ASP A 251 13.76 -5.85 5.46
N ASP A 252 13.88 -4.65 6.02
CA ASP A 252 14.12 -4.45 7.45
C ASP A 252 12.81 -4.32 8.24
N ILE A 253 11.68 -4.13 7.57
CA ILE A 253 10.38 -4.05 8.24
C ILE A 253 9.91 -5.46 8.60
N THR A 254 10.10 -6.41 7.68
CA THR A 254 9.78 -7.81 7.91
C THR A 254 10.88 -8.70 7.34
N SER A 255 11.53 -9.46 8.20
CA SER A 255 12.65 -10.30 7.79
C SER A 255 12.20 -11.47 6.89
N VAL A 256 13.08 -11.95 6.02
CA VAL A 256 12.79 -13.11 5.16
C VAL A 256 12.33 -14.33 5.99
N SER A 257 12.88 -14.52 7.20
CA SER A 257 12.45 -15.62 8.08
C SER A 257 11.01 -15.44 8.61
N GLU A 258 10.56 -14.22 8.86
CA GLU A 258 9.17 -13.93 9.23
C GLU A 258 8.24 -14.11 8.04
N GLN A 259 8.66 -13.68 6.85
CA GLN A 259 7.93 -13.90 5.60
C GLN A 259 7.75 -15.39 5.29
N ASN A 260 8.81 -16.19 5.45
CA ASN A 260 8.74 -17.63 5.24
C ASN A 260 7.80 -18.30 6.24
N ARG A 261 7.82 -17.91 7.53
CA ARG A 261 6.87 -18.43 8.53
C ARG A 261 5.43 -18.10 8.18
N LEU A 262 5.17 -16.87 7.69
CA LEU A 262 3.85 -16.51 7.19
C LEU A 262 3.47 -17.43 6.02
N PHE A 263 4.36 -17.60 5.03
CA PHE A 263 4.08 -18.43 3.87
C PHE A 263 3.79 -19.89 4.24
N GLU A 264 4.58 -20.46 5.15
CA GLU A 264 4.38 -21.82 5.67
C GLU A 264 3.04 -21.98 6.41
N SER A 265 2.49 -20.89 6.97
CA SER A 265 1.18 -20.90 7.62
C SER A 265 0.00 -20.84 6.64
N LEU A 266 0.24 -20.54 5.36
CA LEU A 266 -0.82 -20.47 4.35
C LEU A 266 -1.29 -21.89 4.00
N THR A 267 -2.57 -22.14 4.17
CA THR A 267 -3.20 -23.44 3.89
C THR A 267 -3.86 -23.54 2.53
N VAL A 268 -3.89 -22.43 1.78
CA VAL A 268 -4.58 -22.34 0.50
C VAL A 268 -3.76 -23.02 -0.60
N SER A 269 -4.38 -23.96 -1.31
CA SER A 269 -3.75 -24.63 -2.46
C SER A 269 -3.41 -23.63 -3.59
N GLY A 270 -2.26 -23.81 -4.23
CA GLY A 270 -1.79 -22.95 -5.31
C GLY A 270 -1.09 -21.66 -4.87
N SER A 271 -0.85 -21.45 -3.57
CA SER A 271 -0.03 -20.34 -3.07
C SER A 271 1.44 -20.49 -3.47
N LYS A 272 2.13 -19.37 -3.79
CA LYS A 272 3.52 -19.29 -4.24
C LYS A 272 4.27 -18.13 -3.61
#